data_81bd9adb030e17df742ddb85d04ef0f8
#
_entry.id   81bd9adb030e17df742ddb85d04ef0f8
#
_cell.length_a   1.000
_cell.length_b   1.000
_cell.length_c   1.000
_cell.angle_alpha   90.00
_cell.angle_beta   90.00
_cell.angle_gamma   90.00
#
_symmetry.space_group_name_H-M   'P 1'
#
loop_
_entity.id
_entity.type
_entity.pdbx_description
1 polymer ?
#
loop_
_entity_poly.entity_id
_entity_poly.type
_entity_poly.pdbx_seq_one_letter_code
_entity_poly.pdbx_strand_id
1 'polypeptide(L)'
;MSILATVIRPNRRWIVASTILCLAPLAALGEDAGLPQLRQQGSATQLIVDGRPLVMLAGELHNSSSSSLDYMKPIWPKLASLNLNTVIASISWELVEPEEGKFDFSLVDGLIEGARRHDLKLVFIWFATWKNGDGAYVPAWVKTNWTRFPRCHHRPGVNTSQLTALSEENVKADAKAFAAVMRHIRQVDGKKHTVVMMQVENEAGIMPTARDHCPLAEEAFAKPVPREMMDYLIAHKDTLIPDTREIWGKSNFRESGTWSEVFADDADEVFSAYTIGRYIGRVAAAGKAEYPLPMYANAWLVQHKGQKAGQYPSGGPVAKMLDIWRAAAPSIDLLAPDIYLDDFKAICAEYTQSGNPLFIPEASRDEKAGLRAFYAIGRHHALGFAPFGIDSLAETDVLRGHYAVLGSLLPLIAQHQGKESLQGFMQYRDDKRVEFDIGDYHADIEYRSEDGGKPGGGLVIATAPDTFVMAGMNYSIRFAAGRDKPGNTAWLSIEEGAFRDGKWAPGRRLNGDEAWWRLNLGPQPRVLIGKVYRYP
;
A
#
# COMPACT_ATOMS: atom_id res chain seq x y z
N MET A 1 -42.10 59.24 66.47
CA MET A 1 -41.32 59.53 65.25
C MET A 1 -40.99 58.20 64.64
N SER A 2 -41.72 57.91 63.57
CA SER A 2 -41.73 56.60 62.92
C SER A 2 -41.03 56.73 61.59
N ILE A 3 -40.08 55.88 61.27
CA ILE A 3 -39.50 55.77 59.92
C ILE A 3 -39.80 54.37 59.39
N LEU A 4 -40.62 54.35 58.32
CA LEU A 4 -40.93 53.15 57.54
C LEU A 4 -39.68 52.78 56.71
N ALA A 5 -39.34 51.50 56.79
CA ALA A 5 -38.39 50.91 55.86
C ALA A 5 -39.15 50.10 54.78
N THR A 6 -39.01 50.53 53.53
CA THR A 6 -39.62 49.89 52.36
C THR A 6 -38.75 48.70 51.93
N VAL A 7 -39.32 47.49 51.95
CA VAL A 7 -38.70 46.28 51.48
C VAL A 7 -38.93 46.11 49.95
N ILE A 8 -37.91 46.21 49.17
CA ILE A 8 -37.92 45.93 47.71
C ILE A 8 -37.71 44.42 47.49
N ARG A 9 -38.71 43.74 46.94
CA ARG A 9 -38.61 42.34 46.50
C ARG A 9 -37.93 42.28 45.13
N PRO A 10 -36.94 41.39 44.87
CA PRO A 10 -36.40 41.19 43.52
C PRO A 10 -37.30 40.25 42.72
N ASN A 11 -37.64 40.66 41.50
CA ASN A 11 -38.34 39.89 40.47
C ASN A 11 -37.48 38.71 40.02
N ARG A 12 -37.94 37.48 40.22
CA ARG A 12 -37.40 36.28 39.59
C ARG A 12 -37.89 36.24 38.14
N ARG A 13 -36.99 36.55 37.21
CA ARG A 13 -37.16 36.22 35.80
C ARG A 13 -36.79 34.74 35.59
N TRP A 14 -37.77 33.96 35.18
CA TRP A 14 -37.56 32.59 34.70
C TRP A 14 -36.90 32.66 33.32
N ILE A 15 -35.63 32.20 33.23
CA ILE A 15 -34.97 31.96 31.95
C ILE A 15 -35.41 30.55 31.50
N VAL A 16 -36.30 30.50 30.53
CA VAL A 16 -36.63 29.26 29.82
C VAL A 16 -35.45 28.96 28.89
N ALA A 17 -34.59 28.04 29.30
CA ALA A 17 -33.55 27.49 28.43
C ALA A 17 -34.22 26.56 27.40
N SER A 18 -34.44 27.05 26.21
CA SER A 18 -34.83 26.23 25.05
C SER A 18 -33.64 25.36 24.68
N THR A 19 -33.66 24.11 25.08
CA THR A 19 -32.71 23.09 24.61
C THR A 19 -33.07 22.79 23.15
N ILE A 20 -32.35 23.41 22.21
CA ILE A 20 -32.39 23.03 20.81
C ILE A 20 -31.71 21.67 20.73
N LEU A 21 -32.51 20.61 20.63
CA LEU A 21 -32.03 19.28 20.28
C LEU A 21 -31.62 19.35 18.81
N CYS A 22 -30.33 19.54 18.54
CA CYS A 22 -29.78 19.31 17.21
C CYS A 22 -29.91 17.81 16.90
N LEU A 23 -31.00 17.43 16.26
CA LEU A 23 -31.12 16.20 15.52
C LEU A 23 -30.07 16.29 14.38
N ALA A 24 -28.87 15.74 14.60
CA ALA A 24 -27.99 15.40 13.52
C ALA A 24 -28.80 14.48 12.58
N PRO A 25 -28.78 14.73 11.25
CA PRO A 25 -29.41 13.80 10.34
C PRO A 25 -28.77 12.43 10.55
N LEU A 26 -29.55 11.40 10.87
CA LEU A 26 -29.17 10.02 10.64
C LEU A 26 -28.88 9.95 9.15
N ALA A 27 -27.59 10.08 8.79
CA ALA A 27 -27.14 9.75 7.45
C ALA A 27 -27.64 8.33 7.19
N ALA A 28 -28.33 8.18 6.09
CA ALA A 28 -28.81 6.90 5.62
C ALA A 28 -27.69 5.88 5.69
N LEU A 29 -27.76 4.94 6.59
CA LEU A 29 -27.03 3.68 6.58
C LEU A 29 -27.68 2.84 5.47
N GLY A 30 -27.52 3.29 4.22
CA GLY A 30 -27.91 2.60 3.01
C GLY A 30 -26.67 1.97 2.42
N GLU A 31 -26.83 0.88 1.79
CA GLU A 31 -26.00 0.06 0.87
C GLU A 31 -24.44 0.05 0.98
N ASP A 32 -23.79 1.04 1.62
CA ASP A 32 -22.33 1.20 1.72
C ASP A 32 -21.70 0.71 3.04
N ALA A 33 -22.46 0.09 3.91
CA ALA A 33 -22.01 -0.24 5.28
C ALA A 33 -20.87 -1.29 5.35
N GLY A 34 -20.42 -1.84 4.24
CA GLY A 34 -19.35 -2.84 4.17
C GLY A 34 -18.30 -2.52 3.10
N LEU A 35 -18.52 -1.48 2.29
CA LEU A 35 -17.65 -1.16 1.16
C LEU A 35 -16.18 -1.04 1.59
N PRO A 36 -15.26 -1.71 0.87
CA PRO A 36 -13.84 -1.56 1.10
C PRO A 36 -13.42 -0.08 0.99
N GLN A 37 -12.75 0.43 2.02
CA GLN A 37 -12.33 1.83 2.09
C GLN A 37 -11.05 2.01 2.89
N LEU A 38 -10.31 3.06 2.61
CA LEU A 38 -9.16 3.46 3.41
C LEU A 38 -9.62 4.37 4.56
N ARG A 39 -9.10 4.10 5.76
CA ARG A 39 -9.42 4.88 6.96
C ARG A 39 -8.17 5.16 7.79
N GLN A 40 -8.00 6.40 8.19
CA GLN A 40 -6.90 6.81 9.06
C GLN A 40 -7.09 6.24 10.48
N GLN A 41 -6.00 5.68 11.04
CA GLN A 41 -5.90 5.25 12.43
C GLN A 41 -4.55 5.65 13.02
N GLY A 42 -4.51 6.68 13.88
CA GLY A 42 -3.26 7.24 14.36
C GLY A 42 -2.40 7.75 13.20
N SER A 43 -1.14 7.28 13.10
CA SER A 43 -0.25 7.62 11.98
C SER A 43 -0.40 6.69 10.78
N ALA A 44 -1.22 5.63 10.86
CA ALA A 44 -1.43 4.64 9.79
C ALA A 44 -2.75 4.85 9.05
N THR A 45 -2.79 4.39 7.81
CA THR A 45 -4.01 4.16 7.06
C THR A 45 -4.31 2.65 7.04
N GLN A 46 -5.56 2.28 7.26
CA GLN A 46 -6.03 0.89 7.22
C GLN A 46 -6.99 0.68 6.06
N LEU A 47 -6.92 -0.49 5.43
CA LEU A 47 -7.98 -0.98 4.55
C LEU A 47 -9.08 -1.59 5.42
N ILE A 48 -10.28 -1.05 5.32
CA ILE A 48 -11.46 -1.53 6.06
C ILE A 48 -12.37 -2.28 5.08
N VAL A 49 -12.69 -3.52 5.40
CA VAL A 49 -13.60 -4.38 4.63
C VAL A 49 -14.65 -4.93 5.58
N ASP A 50 -15.92 -4.81 5.24
CA ASP A 50 -17.04 -5.23 6.10
C ASP A 50 -16.94 -4.64 7.53
N GLY A 51 -16.48 -3.38 7.62
CA GLY A 51 -16.30 -2.66 8.88
C GLY A 51 -15.09 -3.08 9.72
N ARG A 52 -14.24 -4.00 9.23
CA ARG A 52 -13.07 -4.53 9.93
C ARG A 52 -11.78 -4.22 9.18
N PRO A 53 -10.68 -3.93 9.88
CA PRO A 53 -9.37 -3.80 9.26
C PRO A 53 -8.92 -5.10 8.60
N LEU A 54 -8.46 -5.00 7.36
CA LEU A 54 -7.80 -6.08 6.62
C LEU A 54 -6.33 -5.71 6.40
N VAL A 55 -5.42 -6.46 6.99
CA VAL A 55 -4.00 -6.44 6.63
C VAL A 55 -3.76 -7.58 5.65
N MET A 56 -3.32 -7.25 4.44
CA MET A 56 -3.20 -8.22 3.36
C MET A 56 -1.89 -9.02 3.48
N LEU A 57 -2.01 -10.30 3.83
CA LEU A 57 -0.96 -11.30 3.60
C LEU A 57 -1.18 -11.83 2.20
N ALA A 58 -0.63 -11.14 1.24
CA ALA A 58 -0.96 -11.34 -0.15
C ALA A 58 0.12 -12.10 -0.93
N GLY A 59 -0.20 -12.46 -2.15
CA GLY A 59 0.71 -12.91 -3.17
C GLY A 59 0.18 -12.52 -4.54
N GLU A 60 1.07 -12.05 -5.41
CA GLU A 60 0.73 -11.73 -6.78
C GLU A 60 0.99 -12.93 -7.69
N LEU A 61 0.02 -13.24 -8.55
CA LEU A 61 0.14 -14.30 -9.57
C LEU A 61 1.10 -13.87 -10.69
N HIS A 62 1.64 -14.84 -11.43
CA HIS A 62 2.27 -14.52 -12.71
C HIS A 62 1.25 -13.89 -13.66
N ASN A 63 1.73 -13.02 -14.54
CA ASN A 63 0.93 -12.17 -15.43
C ASN A 63 -0.18 -12.90 -16.20
N SER A 64 0.05 -14.14 -16.62
CA SER A 64 -0.88 -14.90 -17.45
C SER A 64 -1.67 -15.96 -16.70
N SER A 65 -1.40 -16.20 -15.41
CA SER A 65 -2.05 -17.28 -14.66
C SER A 65 -3.56 -17.11 -14.59
N SER A 66 -4.03 -15.89 -14.35
CA SER A 66 -5.45 -15.56 -14.27
C SER A 66 -6.16 -15.47 -15.63
N SER A 67 -5.47 -15.64 -16.75
CA SER A 67 -6.08 -15.63 -18.09
C SER A 67 -6.85 -16.91 -18.43
N SER A 68 -6.78 -17.93 -17.57
CA SER A 68 -7.49 -19.21 -17.75
C SER A 68 -8.02 -19.74 -16.41
N LEU A 69 -9.33 -19.92 -16.33
CA LEU A 69 -9.97 -20.51 -15.14
C LEU A 69 -9.53 -21.96 -14.90
N ASP A 70 -9.30 -22.73 -15.96
CA ASP A 70 -8.81 -24.11 -15.84
C ASP A 70 -7.39 -24.16 -15.28
N TYR A 71 -6.53 -23.22 -15.68
CA TYR A 71 -5.19 -23.08 -15.13
C TYR A 71 -5.24 -22.72 -13.64
N MET A 72 -6.16 -21.88 -13.23
CA MET A 72 -6.32 -21.45 -11.84
C MET A 72 -6.90 -22.52 -10.90
N LYS A 73 -7.64 -23.52 -11.40
CA LYS A 73 -8.28 -24.55 -10.56
C LYS A 73 -7.33 -25.21 -9.54
N PRO A 74 -6.16 -25.75 -9.92
CA PRO A 74 -5.21 -26.36 -8.97
C PRO A 74 -4.44 -25.32 -8.14
N ILE A 75 -4.44 -24.04 -8.54
CA ILE A 75 -3.67 -22.98 -7.88
C ILE A 75 -4.39 -22.49 -6.61
N TRP A 76 -5.71 -22.32 -6.63
CA TRP A 76 -6.46 -21.81 -5.49
C TRP A 76 -6.21 -22.53 -4.15
N PRO A 77 -6.31 -23.88 -4.05
CA PRO A 77 -6.02 -24.58 -2.80
C PRO A 77 -4.57 -24.41 -2.36
N LYS A 78 -3.64 -24.33 -3.31
CA LYS A 78 -2.22 -24.07 -3.02
C LYS A 78 -2.03 -22.70 -2.38
N LEU A 79 -2.65 -21.64 -2.92
CA LEU A 79 -2.57 -20.28 -2.36
C LEU A 79 -3.12 -20.24 -0.93
N ALA A 80 -4.26 -20.87 -0.69
CA ALA A 80 -4.82 -21.00 0.66
C ALA A 80 -3.87 -21.76 1.61
N SER A 81 -3.19 -22.81 1.14
CA SER A 81 -2.25 -23.60 1.94
C SER A 81 -1.00 -22.82 2.35
N LEU A 82 -0.63 -21.76 1.62
CA LEU A 82 0.44 -20.84 1.96
C LEU A 82 0.06 -19.81 3.04
N ASN A 83 -1.15 -19.89 3.58
CA ASN A 83 -1.72 -18.93 4.55
C ASN A 83 -1.87 -17.51 4.02
N LEU A 84 -2.13 -17.36 2.73
CA LEU A 84 -2.58 -16.11 2.16
C LEU A 84 -4.00 -15.80 2.64
N ASN A 85 -4.33 -14.51 2.77
CA ASN A 85 -5.70 -14.05 2.91
C ASN A 85 -6.15 -13.21 1.70
N THR A 86 -5.22 -12.86 0.82
CA THR A 86 -5.46 -12.01 -0.36
C THR A 86 -4.62 -12.50 -1.54
N VAL A 87 -5.17 -12.43 -2.74
CA VAL A 87 -4.47 -12.72 -4.00
C VAL A 87 -4.55 -11.50 -4.91
N ILE A 88 -3.43 -11.15 -5.53
CA ILE A 88 -3.36 -10.13 -6.56
C ILE A 88 -3.37 -10.85 -7.91
N ALA A 89 -4.37 -10.56 -8.75
CA ALA A 89 -4.59 -11.23 -10.02
C ALA A 89 -4.86 -10.22 -11.14
N SER A 90 -4.27 -10.41 -12.30
CA SER A 90 -4.50 -9.54 -13.45
C SER A 90 -5.81 -9.87 -14.18
N ILE A 91 -6.45 -8.84 -14.69
CA ILE A 91 -7.50 -8.89 -15.71
C ILE A 91 -7.06 -7.99 -16.86
N SER A 92 -7.14 -8.46 -18.09
CA SER A 92 -6.63 -7.70 -19.24
C SER A 92 -7.75 -7.14 -20.11
N TRP A 93 -7.54 -5.93 -20.61
CA TRP A 93 -8.49 -5.26 -21.50
C TRP A 93 -8.81 -6.10 -22.73
N GLU A 94 -7.78 -6.70 -23.36
CA GLU A 94 -7.96 -7.52 -24.56
C GLU A 94 -8.88 -8.74 -24.37
N LEU A 95 -8.97 -9.29 -23.14
CA LEU A 95 -9.87 -10.42 -22.83
C LEU A 95 -11.25 -9.94 -22.38
N VAL A 96 -11.31 -8.76 -21.74
CA VAL A 96 -12.57 -8.18 -21.26
C VAL A 96 -13.37 -7.53 -22.38
N GLU A 97 -12.71 -6.88 -23.35
CA GLU A 97 -13.36 -6.23 -24.52
C GLU A 97 -12.69 -6.67 -25.83
N PRO A 98 -12.80 -7.95 -26.22
CA PRO A 98 -12.14 -8.49 -27.42
C PRO A 98 -12.60 -7.82 -28.72
N GLU A 99 -13.83 -7.36 -28.78
CA GLU A 99 -14.39 -6.52 -29.85
C GLU A 99 -14.94 -5.24 -29.22
N GLU A 100 -14.77 -4.10 -29.92
CA GLU A 100 -15.19 -2.80 -29.40
C GLU A 100 -16.67 -2.80 -28.96
N GLY A 101 -16.92 -2.50 -27.70
CA GLY A 101 -18.25 -2.46 -27.08
C GLY A 101 -18.84 -3.83 -26.73
N LYS A 102 -18.13 -4.93 -26.97
CA LYS A 102 -18.58 -6.29 -26.58
C LYS A 102 -17.71 -6.79 -25.42
N PHE A 103 -18.33 -6.88 -24.25
CA PHE A 103 -17.66 -7.26 -23.02
C PHE A 103 -17.88 -8.73 -22.67
N ASP A 104 -16.82 -9.41 -22.25
CA ASP A 104 -16.83 -10.74 -21.66
C ASP A 104 -16.24 -10.69 -20.24
N PHE A 105 -17.06 -10.91 -19.24
CA PHE A 105 -16.67 -10.91 -17.84
C PHE A 105 -16.52 -12.31 -17.24
N SER A 106 -16.57 -13.37 -18.05
CA SER A 106 -16.50 -14.75 -17.58
C SER A 106 -15.26 -15.06 -16.75
N LEU A 107 -14.09 -14.49 -17.13
CA LEU A 107 -12.87 -14.62 -16.35
C LEU A 107 -12.99 -13.89 -15.01
N VAL A 108 -13.52 -12.67 -15.00
CA VAL A 108 -13.71 -11.88 -13.77
C VAL A 108 -14.60 -12.64 -12.79
N ASP A 109 -15.73 -13.17 -13.26
CA ASP A 109 -16.67 -13.95 -12.45
C ASP A 109 -16.01 -15.20 -11.88
N GLY A 110 -15.32 -15.95 -12.72
CA GLY A 110 -14.64 -17.18 -12.33
C GLY A 110 -13.51 -16.97 -11.32
N LEU A 111 -12.75 -15.87 -11.45
CA LEU A 111 -11.70 -15.50 -10.49
C LEU A 111 -12.30 -15.10 -9.13
N ILE A 112 -13.37 -14.28 -9.13
CA ILE A 112 -14.09 -13.89 -7.92
C ILE A 112 -14.65 -15.15 -7.21
N GLU A 113 -15.29 -16.05 -7.95
CA GLU A 113 -15.82 -17.27 -7.38
C GLU A 113 -14.73 -18.22 -6.86
N GLY A 114 -13.61 -18.33 -7.60
CA GLY A 114 -12.47 -19.13 -7.19
C GLY A 114 -11.86 -18.64 -5.86
N ALA A 115 -11.62 -17.35 -5.73
CA ALA A 115 -11.12 -16.76 -4.49
C ALA A 115 -12.10 -16.96 -3.33
N ARG A 116 -13.38 -16.70 -3.56
CA ARG A 116 -14.44 -16.82 -2.55
C ARG A 116 -14.57 -18.26 -2.02
N ARG A 117 -14.46 -19.29 -2.87
CA ARG A 117 -14.48 -20.69 -2.43
C ARG A 117 -13.32 -21.08 -1.51
N HIS A 118 -12.24 -20.32 -1.55
CA HIS A 118 -11.03 -20.57 -0.75
C HIS A 118 -10.81 -19.54 0.36
N ASP A 119 -11.85 -18.73 0.67
CA ASP A 119 -11.83 -17.68 1.70
C ASP A 119 -10.70 -16.65 1.48
N LEU A 120 -10.43 -16.32 0.22
CA LEU A 120 -9.43 -15.35 -0.19
C LEU A 120 -10.09 -14.06 -0.67
N LYS A 121 -9.50 -12.92 -0.33
CA LYS A 121 -9.80 -11.63 -0.95
C LYS A 121 -9.01 -11.46 -2.25
N LEU A 122 -9.48 -10.55 -3.11
CA LEU A 122 -8.84 -10.22 -4.38
C LEU A 122 -8.46 -8.74 -4.44
N VAL A 123 -7.29 -8.49 -4.99
CA VAL A 123 -6.91 -7.23 -5.60
C VAL A 123 -6.77 -7.50 -7.09
N PHE A 124 -7.52 -6.81 -7.93
CA PHE A 124 -7.33 -6.94 -9.37
C PHE A 124 -6.37 -5.91 -9.90
N ILE A 125 -5.53 -6.32 -10.85
CA ILE A 125 -4.70 -5.45 -11.68
C ILE A 125 -5.41 -5.28 -13.02
N TRP A 126 -5.65 -4.03 -13.42
CA TRP A 126 -6.10 -3.69 -14.75
C TRP A 126 -4.91 -3.59 -15.70
N PHE A 127 -4.66 -4.64 -16.46
CA PHE A 127 -3.67 -4.63 -17.54
C PHE A 127 -4.30 -4.07 -18.81
N ALA A 128 -3.91 -2.88 -19.20
CA ALA A 128 -4.43 -2.21 -20.40
C ALA A 128 -3.35 -1.50 -21.20
N THR A 129 -3.23 -0.20 -21.05
CA THR A 129 -2.32 0.66 -21.82
C THR A 129 -0.87 0.45 -21.43
N TRP A 130 -0.58 0.21 -20.15
CA TRP A 130 0.78 -0.03 -19.66
C TRP A 130 0.93 -1.37 -18.96
N LYS A 131 2.01 -2.08 -19.34
CA LYS A 131 2.64 -3.16 -18.61
C LYS A 131 4.15 -3.04 -18.80
N ASN A 132 4.89 -2.73 -17.71
CA ASN A 132 6.35 -2.57 -17.72
C ASN A 132 6.84 -1.54 -18.76
N GLY A 133 6.13 -0.44 -18.91
CA GLY A 133 6.42 0.55 -19.95
C GLY A 133 6.12 0.09 -21.39
N ASP A 134 5.27 -0.91 -21.58
CA ASP A 134 4.81 -1.38 -22.89
C ASP A 134 3.28 -1.48 -22.91
N GLY A 135 2.65 -1.47 -24.08
CA GLY A 135 1.20 -1.49 -24.29
C GLY A 135 0.65 -2.86 -24.69
N ALA A 136 1.12 -3.96 -24.10
CA ALA A 136 0.86 -5.31 -24.60
C ALA A 136 -0.60 -5.79 -24.46
N TYR A 137 -1.37 -5.26 -23.52
CA TYR A 137 -2.69 -5.79 -23.13
C TYR A 137 -3.90 -5.04 -23.66
N VAL A 138 -3.71 -4.06 -24.53
CA VAL A 138 -4.81 -3.42 -25.25
C VAL A 138 -5.39 -4.37 -26.34
N PRO A 139 -6.70 -4.35 -26.64
CA PRO A 139 -7.32 -5.28 -27.57
C PRO A 139 -6.89 -5.05 -29.02
N ALA A 140 -7.11 -6.08 -29.87
CA ALA A 140 -6.70 -6.07 -31.28
C ALA A 140 -7.25 -4.86 -32.06
N TRP A 141 -8.50 -4.45 -31.80
CA TRP A 141 -9.12 -3.31 -32.47
C TRP A 141 -8.46 -1.96 -32.09
N VAL A 142 -7.79 -1.86 -30.94
CA VAL A 142 -6.92 -0.73 -30.55
C VAL A 142 -5.54 -0.89 -31.20
N LYS A 143 -4.93 -2.09 -31.09
CA LYS A 143 -3.60 -2.39 -31.62
C LYS A 143 -3.48 -2.11 -33.13
N THR A 144 -4.52 -2.40 -33.90
CA THR A 144 -4.49 -2.30 -35.36
C THR A 144 -4.98 -0.97 -35.92
N ASN A 145 -5.57 -0.10 -35.11
CA ASN A 145 -6.08 1.21 -35.53
C ASN A 145 -5.22 2.36 -34.97
N TRP A 146 -3.97 2.47 -35.43
CA TRP A 146 -3.01 3.48 -34.96
C TRP A 146 -3.39 4.92 -35.36
N THR A 147 -4.30 5.12 -36.32
CA THR A 147 -4.82 6.44 -36.69
C THR A 147 -5.73 6.99 -35.61
N ARG A 148 -6.61 6.16 -35.07
CA ARG A 148 -7.51 6.53 -33.97
C ARG A 148 -6.81 6.47 -32.61
N PHE A 149 -5.90 5.51 -32.44
CA PHE A 149 -5.16 5.26 -31.20
C PHE A 149 -3.67 5.53 -31.39
N PRO A 150 -3.24 6.79 -31.36
CA PRO A 150 -1.86 7.17 -31.64
C PRO A 150 -0.89 6.63 -30.57
N ARG A 151 0.36 6.43 -31.02
CA ARG A 151 1.44 5.84 -30.22
C ARG A 151 2.36 6.90 -29.64
N CYS A 152 3.07 6.53 -28.58
CA CYS A 152 4.25 7.24 -28.13
C CYS A 152 5.34 7.21 -29.17
N HIS A 153 6.16 8.24 -29.20
CA HIS A 153 7.41 8.28 -29.95
C HIS A 153 8.59 8.40 -28.99
N HIS A 154 9.58 7.54 -29.12
CA HIS A 154 10.79 7.68 -28.31
C HIS A 154 11.74 8.77 -28.84
N ARG A 155 11.52 9.25 -30.05
CA ARG A 155 12.06 10.46 -30.65
C ARG A 155 11.13 10.89 -31.79
N PRO A 156 11.19 12.14 -32.26
CA PRO A 156 10.31 12.63 -33.33
C PRO A 156 10.27 11.69 -34.56
N GLY A 157 9.06 11.23 -34.92
CA GLY A 157 8.83 10.35 -36.05
C GLY A 157 9.16 8.87 -35.85
N VAL A 158 9.52 8.43 -34.64
CA VAL A 158 9.84 7.01 -34.37
C VAL A 158 8.90 6.46 -33.31
N ASN A 159 7.87 5.74 -33.76
CA ASN A 159 6.81 5.17 -32.93
C ASN A 159 7.32 4.03 -32.04
N THR A 160 6.67 3.88 -30.87
CA THR A 160 6.71 2.69 -30.02
C THR A 160 5.43 1.86 -30.20
N SER A 161 5.34 0.69 -29.54
CA SER A 161 4.07 -0.08 -29.42
C SER A 161 3.10 0.58 -28.44
N GLN A 162 3.59 1.40 -27.53
CA GLN A 162 2.88 2.02 -26.43
C GLN A 162 1.94 3.14 -26.91
N LEU A 163 0.74 3.21 -26.34
CA LEU A 163 -0.20 4.32 -26.58
C LEU A 163 0.31 5.61 -25.95
N THR A 164 0.09 6.76 -26.60
CA THR A 164 0.39 8.05 -25.96
C THR A 164 -0.66 8.39 -24.90
N ALA A 165 -0.20 8.88 -23.75
CA ALA A 165 -1.07 9.38 -22.68
C ALA A 165 -1.86 10.65 -23.05
N LEU A 166 -1.48 11.30 -24.15
CA LEU A 166 -2.04 12.61 -24.57
C LEU A 166 -3.22 12.50 -25.53
N SER A 167 -3.57 11.27 -25.96
CA SER A 167 -4.72 11.06 -26.84
C SER A 167 -6.01 10.92 -26.05
N GLU A 168 -6.98 11.79 -26.36
CA GLU A 168 -8.33 11.70 -25.81
C GLU A 168 -9.04 10.39 -26.20
N GLU A 169 -8.79 9.85 -27.39
CA GLU A 169 -9.37 8.56 -27.80
C GLU A 169 -8.79 7.39 -27.01
N ASN A 170 -7.47 7.40 -26.72
CA ASN A 170 -6.84 6.37 -25.92
C ASN A 170 -7.46 6.32 -24.52
N VAL A 171 -7.47 7.44 -23.80
CA VAL A 171 -7.97 7.47 -22.42
C VAL A 171 -9.48 7.23 -22.34
N LYS A 172 -10.29 7.69 -23.33
CA LYS A 172 -11.73 7.42 -23.35
C LYS A 172 -12.05 5.95 -23.54
N ALA A 173 -11.33 5.27 -24.43
CA ALA A 173 -11.55 3.85 -24.70
C ALA A 173 -11.18 3.00 -23.48
N ASP A 174 -10.01 3.22 -22.87
CA ASP A 174 -9.53 2.55 -21.66
C ASP A 174 -10.47 2.81 -20.47
N ALA A 175 -10.77 4.08 -20.17
CA ALA A 175 -11.67 4.47 -19.09
C ALA A 175 -13.07 3.85 -19.23
N LYS A 176 -13.59 3.74 -20.47
CA LYS A 176 -14.88 3.08 -20.74
C LYS A 176 -14.82 1.59 -20.42
N ALA A 177 -13.74 0.91 -20.81
CA ALA A 177 -13.56 -0.51 -20.54
C ALA A 177 -13.40 -0.77 -19.03
N PHE A 178 -12.56 0.02 -18.36
CA PHE A 178 -12.38 -0.09 -16.92
C PHE A 178 -13.66 0.21 -16.13
N ALA A 179 -14.42 1.23 -16.51
CA ALA A 179 -15.72 1.55 -15.91
C ALA A 179 -16.72 0.38 -16.07
N ALA A 180 -16.72 -0.31 -17.23
CA ALA A 180 -17.55 -1.48 -17.43
C ALA A 180 -17.18 -2.64 -16.51
N VAL A 181 -15.88 -2.89 -16.29
CA VAL A 181 -15.37 -3.87 -15.30
C VAL A 181 -15.85 -3.50 -13.90
N MET A 182 -15.66 -2.25 -13.48
CA MET A 182 -16.02 -1.81 -12.13
C MET A 182 -17.52 -1.90 -11.88
N ARG A 183 -18.34 -1.56 -12.86
CA ARG A 183 -19.80 -1.75 -12.81
C ARG A 183 -20.16 -3.22 -12.66
N HIS A 184 -19.50 -4.09 -13.42
CA HIS A 184 -19.73 -5.53 -13.34
C HIS A 184 -19.34 -6.09 -11.97
N ILE A 185 -18.16 -5.75 -11.45
CA ILE A 185 -17.72 -6.17 -10.11
C ILE A 185 -18.73 -5.72 -9.05
N ARG A 186 -19.23 -4.47 -9.10
CA ARG A 186 -20.28 -3.99 -8.20
C ARG A 186 -21.53 -4.87 -8.25
N GLN A 187 -21.95 -5.31 -9.45
CA GLN A 187 -23.14 -6.14 -9.63
C GLN A 187 -22.98 -7.55 -9.02
N VAL A 188 -21.82 -8.19 -9.21
CA VAL A 188 -21.60 -9.58 -8.82
C VAL A 188 -20.96 -9.76 -7.43
N ASP A 189 -20.26 -8.75 -6.95
CA ASP A 189 -19.48 -8.79 -5.70
C ASP A 189 -19.79 -7.68 -4.70
N GLY A 190 -20.58 -6.66 -5.06
CA GLY A 190 -20.84 -5.47 -4.23
C GLY A 190 -21.49 -5.73 -2.86
N LYS A 191 -21.94 -6.95 -2.57
CA LYS A 191 -22.45 -7.39 -1.27
C LYS A 191 -21.54 -8.41 -0.57
N LYS A 192 -20.48 -8.85 -1.24
CA LYS A 192 -19.57 -9.90 -0.75
C LYS A 192 -18.16 -9.38 -0.48
N HIS A 193 -17.79 -8.29 -1.14
CA HIS A 193 -16.51 -7.63 -1.00
C HIS A 193 -15.33 -8.62 -1.07
N THR A 194 -15.39 -9.53 -2.07
CA THR A 194 -14.27 -10.41 -2.39
C THR A 194 -13.15 -9.60 -3.02
N VAL A 195 -13.51 -8.68 -3.95
CA VAL A 195 -12.60 -7.69 -4.52
C VAL A 195 -12.53 -6.49 -3.56
N VAL A 196 -11.33 -6.20 -3.06
CA VAL A 196 -11.15 -5.19 -2.00
C VAL A 196 -10.38 -3.95 -2.46
N MET A 197 -9.68 -4.02 -3.58
CA MET A 197 -8.85 -2.94 -4.13
C MET A 197 -8.57 -3.20 -5.60
N MET A 198 -8.24 -2.14 -6.35
CA MET A 198 -7.83 -2.23 -7.76
C MET A 198 -6.46 -1.58 -7.95
N GLN A 199 -5.59 -2.23 -8.71
CA GLN A 199 -4.44 -1.58 -9.33
C GLN A 199 -4.85 -1.09 -10.72
N VAL A 200 -4.56 0.17 -11.04
CA VAL A 200 -4.87 0.76 -12.34
C VAL A 200 -3.60 0.85 -13.16
N GLU A 201 -3.51 0.08 -14.23
CA GLU A 201 -2.33 -0.16 -15.05
C GLU A 201 -1.20 -0.90 -14.27
N ASN A 202 -0.06 -1.13 -14.90
CA ASN A 202 1.08 -1.75 -14.24
C ASN A 202 2.39 -1.13 -14.69
N GLU A 203 3.19 -0.67 -13.70
CA GLU A 203 4.52 -0.12 -13.92
C GLU A 203 4.55 0.85 -15.12
N ALA A 204 3.59 1.78 -15.11
CA ALA A 204 3.42 2.75 -16.17
C ALA A 204 4.66 3.64 -16.30
N GLY A 205 4.96 4.03 -17.52
CA GLY A 205 6.11 4.87 -17.84
C GLY A 205 6.50 4.75 -19.30
N ILE A 206 7.58 5.40 -19.69
CA ILE A 206 8.09 5.41 -21.06
C ILE A 206 9.56 4.98 -21.06
N MET A 207 9.93 4.11 -21.99
CA MET A 207 11.31 3.74 -22.32
C MET A 207 11.48 3.66 -23.84
N PRO A 208 12.69 3.90 -24.40
CA PRO A 208 13.96 4.27 -23.75
C PRO A 208 14.19 5.78 -23.69
N THR A 209 13.15 6.58 -23.52
CA THR A 209 13.23 8.05 -23.47
C THR A 209 12.62 8.60 -22.18
N ALA A 210 13.00 9.81 -21.79
CA ALA A 210 12.46 10.47 -20.60
C ALA A 210 11.02 10.95 -20.80
N ARG A 211 10.60 11.27 -22.03
CA ARG A 211 9.23 11.66 -22.37
C ARG A 211 8.79 11.17 -23.75
N ASP A 212 7.49 11.23 -23.99
CA ASP A 212 6.90 11.05 -25.31
C ASP A 212 7.26 12.21 -26.25
N HIS A 213 7.60 11.88 -27.49
CA HIS A 213 7.94 12.82 -28.57
C HIS A 213 6.95 12.76 -29.75
N CYS A 214 5.75 12.21 -29.57
CA CYS A 214 4.71 12.29 -30.59
C CYS A 214 4.24 13.75 -30.80
N PRO A 215 3.60 14.08 -31.91
CA PRO A 215 3.15 15.46 -32.18
C PRO A 215 2.31 16.07 -31.07
N LEU A 216 1.41 15.28 -30.45
CA LEU A 216 0.59 15.73 -29.30
C LEU A 216 1.48 16.07 -28.09
N ALA A 217 2.53 15.29 -27.86
CA ALA A 217 3.44 15.50 -26.74
C ALA A 217 4.34 16.73 -26.96
N GLU A 218 4.86 16.92 -28.17
CA GLU A 218 5.64 18.13 -28.48
C GLU A 218 4.81 19.39 -28.34
N GLU A 219 3.57 19.37 -28.84
CA GLU A 219 2.65 20.49 -28.65
C GLU A 219 2.33 20.77 -27.18
N ALA A 220 2.08 19.73 -26.38
CA ALA A 220 1.77 19.87 -24.96
C ALA A 220 2.98 20.32 -24.14
N PHE A 221 4.17 19.82 -24.46
CA PHE A 221 5.42 20.17 -23.78
C PHE A 221 5.83 21.63 -24.03
N ALA A 222 5.50 22.18 -25.19
CA ALA A 222 5.75 23.59 -25.53
C ALA A 222 4.80 24.57 -24.81
N LYS A 223 3.68 24.08 -24.26
CA LYS A 223 2.72 24.89 -23.50
C LYS A 223 3.20 25.13 -22.06
N PRO A 224 2.66 26.16 -21.38
CA PRO A 224 2.87 26.32 -19.94
C PRO A 224 2.43 25.09 -19.14
N VAL A 225 3.08 24.86 -18.01
CA VAL A 225 2.66 23.83 -17.03
C VAL A 225 1.19 24.09 -16.63
N PRO A 226 0.34 23.08 -16.62
CA PRO A 226 -1.07 23.22 -16.25
C PRO A 226 -1.29 23.90 -14.91
N ARG A 227 -2.23 24.83 -14.85
CA ARG A 227 -2.52 25.62 -13.67
C ARG A 227 -2.87 24.77 -12.46
N GLU A 228 -3.65 23.72 -12.65
CA GLU A 228 -4.04 22.79 -11.58
C GLU A 228 -2.84 22.10 -10.90
N MET A 229 -1.79 21.77 -11.67
CA MET A 229 -0.56 21.21 -11.11
C MET A 229 0.20 22.25 -10.30
N MET A 230 0.32 23.48 -10.83
CA MET A 230 1.04 24.56 -10.13
C MET A 230 0.29 24.96 -8.86
N ASP A 231 -1.04 25.04 -8.89
CA ASP A 231 -1.86 25.33 -7.71
C ASP A 231 -1.66 24.27 -6.62
N TYR A 232 -1.57 22.98 -6.98
CA TYR A 232 -1.23 21.93 -6.03
C TYR A 232 0.15 22.12 -5.42
N LEU A 233 1.20 22.33 -6.22
CA LEU A 233 2.57 22.50 -5.73
C LEU A 233 2.70 23.74 -4.81
N ILE A 234 2.04 24.86 -5.18
CA ILE A 234 2.04 26.09 -4.37
C ILE A 234 1.34 25.84 -3.03
N ALA A 235 0.16 25.20 -3.05
CA ALA A 235 -0.62 24.93 -1.84
C ALA A 235 0.09 24.00 -0.87
N HIS A 236 0.92 23.07 -1.37
CA HIS A 236 1.63 22.06 -0.57
C HIS A 236 3.13 22.36 -0.42
N LYS A 237 3.61 23.54 -0.78
CA LYS A 237 5.05 23.88 -0.87
C LYS A 237 5.86 23.45 0.35
N ASP A 238 5.30 23.62 1.56
CA ASP A 238 5.99 23.30 2.81
C ASP A 238 5.95 21.81 3.19
N THR A 239 5.07 21.03 2.56
CA THR A 239 4.84 19.62 2.83
C THR A 239 5.24 18.69 1.67
N LEU A 240 5.71 19.26 0.55
CA LEU A 240 6.25 18.49 -0.57
C LEU A 240 7.43 17.62 -0.11
N ILE A 241 7.58 16.46 -0.72
CA ILE A 241 8.74 15.59 -0.50
C ILE A 241 10.04 16.32 -0.87
N PRO A 242 11.19 15.96 -0.27
CA PRO A 242 12.46 16.60 -0.53
C PRO A 242 12.81 16.66 -2.03
N ASP A 243 12.62 15.57 -2.76
CA ASP A 243 12.92 15.49 -4.19
C ASP A 243 12.10 16.49 -5.03
N THR A 244 10.78 16.58 -4.81
CA THR A 244 9.93 17.55 -5.52
C THR A 244 10.36 18.99 -5.20
N ARG A 245 10.72 19.28 -3.95
CA ARG A 245 11.24 20.60 -3.56
C ARG A 245 12.57 20.91 -4.23
N GLU A 246 13.46 19.92 -4.35
CA GLU A 246 14.74 20.09 -5.05
C GLU A 246 14.50 20.35 -6.54
N ILE A 247 13.69 19.54 -7.20
CA ILE A 247 13.36 19.67 -8.63
C ILE A 247 12.80 21.07 -8.92
N TRP A 248 11.75 21.48 -8.20
CA TRP A 248 11.12 22.78 -8.40
C TRP A 248 12.00 23.95 -7.92
N GLY A 249 12.82 23.73 -6.91
CA GLY A 249 13.77 24.70 -6.37
C GLY A 249 14.85 25.14 -7.36
N LYS A 250 15.20 24.32 -8.37
CA LYS A 250 16.16 24.67 -9.44
C LYS A 250 15.74 25.93 -10.22
N SER A 251 14.44 26.22 -10.30
CA SER A 251 13.91 27.45 -10.90
C SER A 251 13.53 28.53 -9.89
N ASN A 252 14.03 28.48 -8.65
CA ASN A 252 13.61 29.33 -7.55
C ASN A 252 12.10 29.28 -7.28
N PHE A 253 11.49 28.10 -7.40
CA PHE A 253 10.06 27.88 -7.21
C PHE A 253 9.18 28.72 -8.14
N ARG A 254 9.54 28.77 -9.41
CA ARG A 254 8.79 29.51 -10.43
C ARG A 254 7.36 28.97 -10.54
N GLU A 255 6.37 29.86 -10.41
CA GLU A 255 4.95 29.51 -10.31
C GLU A 255 4.21 29.44 -11.66
N SER A 256 4.89 29.77 -12.76
CA SER A 256 4.32 29.73 -14.12
C SER A 256 5.43 29.70 -15.17
N GLY A 257 5.17 29.11 -16.31
CA GLY A 257 6.10 29.00 -17.43
C GLY A 257 5.97 27.67 -18.14
N THR A 258 6.80 27.45 -19.17
CA THR A 258 6.93 26.15 -19.82
C THR A 258 7.54 25.11 -18.87
N TRP A 259 7.44 23.84 -19.21
CA TRP A 259 8.00 22.75 -18.41
C TRP A 259 9.49 22.96 -18.12
N SER A 260 10.28 23.31 -19.14
CA SER A 260 11.72 23.57 -18.98
C SER A 260 12.02 24.81 -18.13
N GLU A 261 11.18 25.86 -18.19
CA GLU A 261 11.34 27.04 -17.35
C GLU A 261 11.04 26.79 -15.88
N VAL A 262 10.11 25.86 -15.58
CA VAL A 262 9.67 25.53 -14.21
C VAL A 262 10.52 24.41 -13.60
N PHE A 263 10.88 23.37 -14.37
CA PHE A 263 11.54 22.17 -13.85
C PHE A 263 12.95 21.92 -14.39
N ALA A 264 13.49 22.83 -15.20
CA ALA A 264 14.85 22.77 -15.74
C ALA A 264 15.16 21.40 -16.38
N ASP A 265 16.24 20.73 -15.93
CA ASP A 265 16.70 19.44 -16.47
C ASP A 265 15.77 18.27 -16.13
N ASP A 266 14.86 18.40 -15.17
CA ASP A 266 13.89 17.36 -14.81
C ASP A 266 12.57 17.47 -15.59
N ALA A 267 12.44 18.50 -16.45
CA ALA A 267 11.19 18.83 -17.15
C ALA A 267 10.59 17.67 -17.94
N ASP A 268 11.41 16.86 -18.62
CA ASP A 268 10.95 15.72 -19.42
C ASP A 268 10.29 14.65 -18.56
N GLU A 269 10.91 14.30 -17.43
CA GLU A 269 10.35 13.27 -16.53
C GLU A 269 9.13 13.78 -15.76
N VAL A 270 9.16 15.03 -15.30
CA VAL A 270 8.01 15.66 -14.64
C VAL A 270 6.80 15.74 -15.59
N PHE A 271 7.04 16.10 -16.85
CA PHE A 271 6.00 16.09 -17.89
C PHE A 271 5.39 14.70 -18.08
N SER A 272 6.25 13.67 -18.18
CA SER A 272 5.79 12.28 -18.31
C SER A 272 5.00 11.83 -17.08
N ALA A 273 5.48 12.11 -15.86
CA ALA A 273 4.80 11.76 -14.62
C ALA A 273 3.42 12.44 -14.53
N TYR A 274 3.32 13.69 -14.92
CA TYR A 274 2.05 14.41 -14.93
C TYR A 274 1.08 13.86 -15.98
N THR A 275 1.54 13.66 -17.22
CA THR A 275 0.66 13.24 -18.32
C THR A 275 0.18 11.80 -18.17
N ILE A 276 1.05 10.89 -17.74
CA ILE A 276 0.72 9.49 -17.43
C ILE A 276 -0.18 9.42 -16.18
N GLY A 277 0.20 10.13 -15.11
CA GLY A 277 -0.62 10.21 -13.90
C GLY A 277 -2.03 10.73 -14.21
N ARG A 278 -2.15 11.78 -15.03
CA ARG A 278 -3.46 12.32 -15.46
C ARG A 278 -4.29 11.31 -16.25
N TYR A 279 -3.66 10.56 -17.15
CA TYR A 279 -4.34 9.48 -17.88
C TYR A 279 -4.88 8.43 -16.91
N ILE A 280 -4.03 7.87 -16.07
CA ILE A 280 -4.39 6.83 -15.09
C ILE A 280 -5.41 7.35 -14.08
N GLY A 281 -5.26 8.60 -13.64
CA GLY A 281 -6.24 9.27 -12.77
C GLY A 281 -7.64 9.38 -13.39
N ARG A 282 -7.74 9.61 -14.72
CA ARG A 282 -9.01 9.62 -15.44
C ARG A 282 -9.63 8.24 -15.60
N VAL A 283 -8.81 7.20 -15.83
CA VAL A 283 -9.25 5.79 -15.86
C VAL A 283 -9.78 5.41 -14.47
N ALA A 284 -9.02 5.71 -13.42
CA ALA A 284 -9.43 5.46 -12.03
C ALA A 284 -10.73 6.21 -11.66
N ALA A 285 -10.86 7.49 -12.05
CA ALA A 285 -12.07 8.28 -11.81
C ALA A 285 -13.31 7.66 -12.45
N ALA A 286 -13.19 7.19 -13.69
CA ALA A 286 -14.27 6.53 -14.39
C ALA A 286 -14.68 5.22 -13.70
N GLY A 287 -13.72 4.44 -13.22
CA GLY A 287 -13.98 3.23 -12.44
C GLY A 287 -14.62 3.51 -11.09
N LYS A 288 -14.11 4.51 -10.34
CA LYS A 288 -14.68 4.91 -9.03
C LYS A 288 -16.10 5.44 -9.13
N ALA A 289 -16.46 6.09 -10.24
CA ALA A 289 -17.83 6.54 -10.48
C ALA A 289 -18.83 5.38 -10.54
N GLU A 290 -18.38 4.19 -10.93
CA GLU A 290 -19.20 2.98 -10.95
C GLU A 290 -19.15 2.19 -9.64
N TYR A 291 -17.93 2.01 -9.09
CA TYR A 291 -17.71 1.29 -7.84
C TYR A 291 -16.47 1.83 -7.12
N PRO A 292 -16.64 2.62 -6.04
CA PRO A 292 -15.56 3.41 -5.45
C PRO A 292 -14.64 2.59 -4.53
N LEU A 293 -14.08 1.48 -5.00
CA LEU A 293 -13.04 0.75 -4.31
C LEU A 293 -11.77 1.59 -4.19
N PRO A 294 -10.93 1.36 -3.16
CA PRO A 294 -9.57 1.90 -3.12
C PRO A 294 -8.77 1.51 -4.37
N MET A 295 -8.01 2.46 -4.92
CA MET A 295 -7.22 2.26 -6.13
C MET A 295 -5.79 2.72 -5.95
N TYR A 296 -4.84 1.99 -6.55
CA TYR A 296 -3.43 2.35 -6.54
C TYR A 296 -2.78 2.22 -7.92
N ALA A 297 -1.62 2.85 -8.06
CA ALA A 297 -0.69 2.64 -9.16
C ALA A 297 0.65 2.18 -8.59
N ASN A 298 1.32 1.25 -9.28
CA ASN A 298 2.60 0.71 -8.88
C ASN A 298 3.75 1.22 -9.74
N ALA A 299 4.98 1.07 -9.26
CA ALA A 299 6.18 1.57 -9.90
C ALA A 299 7.26 0.50 -10.05
N TRP A 300 7.75 0.33 -11.29
CA TRP A 300 9.10 -0.17 -11.52
C TRP A 300 10.09 0.89 -11.05
N LEU A 301 10.87 0.54 -10.02
CA LEU A 301 11.75 1.47 -9.33
C LEU A 301 13.01 1.82 -10.15
N VAL A 302 13.62 2.95 -9.80
CA VAL A 302 14.99 3.27 -10.22
C VAL A 302 15.92 2.20 -9.66
N GLN A 303 16.65 1.47 -10.52
CA GLN A 303 17.38 0.27 -10.14
C GLN A 303 18.71 0.54 -9.44
N HIS A 304 19.34 1.67 -9.72
CA HIS A 304 20.59 2.07 -9.08
C HIS A 304 20.80 3.59 -9.14
N LYS A 305 21.56 4.10 -8.19
CA LYS A 305 21.91 5.52 -8.13
C LYS A 305 22.60 5.99 -9.42
N GLY A 306 22.11 7.10 -9.98
CA GLY A 306 22.64 7.69 -11.22
C GLY A 306 21.95 7.22 -12.50
N GLN A 307 21.00 6.27 -12.41
CA GLN A 307 20.13 5.92 -13.52
C GLN A 307 19.25 7.11 -13.88
N LYS A 308 19.17 7.43 -15.18
CA LYS A 308 18.43 8.58 -15.69
C LYS A 308 17.04 8.16 -16.19
N ALA A 309 16.12 9.13 -16.25
CA ALA A 309 14.82 8.98 -16.88
C ALA A 309 14.96 8.38 -18.31
N GLY A 310 14.12 7.41 -18.66
CA GLY A 310 14.22 6.61 -19.88
C GLY A 310 15.08 5.34 -19.77
N GLN A 311 15.87 5.19 -18.70
CA GLN A 311 16.58 3.94 -18.37
C GLN A 311 15.76 3.03 -17.43
N TYR A 312 14.65 3.53 -16.94
CA TYR A 312 13.56 2.88 -16.24
C TYR A 312 12.24 3.48 -16.80
N PRO A 313 11.06 2.92 -16.55
CA PRO A 313 9.80 3.50 -17.03
C PRO A 313 9.62 4.94 -16.51
N SER A 314 10.03 5.92 -17.34
CA SER A 314 10.02 7.35 -17.00
C SER A 314 8.59 7.84 -16.89
N GLY A 315 8.32 8.63 -15.86
CA GLY A 315 6.97 9.15 -15.58
C GLY A 315 6.09 8.21 -14.77
N GLY A 316 6.57 7.01 -14.39
CA GLY A 316 5.90 6.17 -13.40
C GLY A 316 5.90 6.79 -11.99
N PRO A 317 5.14 6.23 -11.03
CA PRO A 317 5.06 6.75 -9.67
C PRO A 317 6.28 6.39 -8.81
N VAL A 318 7.50 6.62 -9.32
CA VAL A 318 8.73 6.49 -8.55
C VAL A 318 8.76 7.50 -7.41
N ALA A 319 9.48 7.21 -6.32
CA ALA A 319 9.43 7.98 -5.08
C ALA A 319 9.57 9.51 -5.28
N LYS A 320 10.51 9.95 -6.11
CA LYS A 320 10.73 11.37 -6.41
C LYS A 320 9.58 12.06 -7.18
N MET A 321 8.63 11.30 -7.76
CA MET A 321 7.48 11.81 -8.52
C MET A 321 6.16 11.72 -7.75
N LEU A 322 6.16 11.33 -6.47
CA LEU A 322 4.93 11.13 -5.68
C LEU A 322 4.02 12.37 -5.65
N ASP A 323 4.55 13.57 -5.46
CA ASP A 323 3.73 14.79 -5.41
C ASP A 323 3.19 15.17 -6.80
N ILE A 324 3.95 14.88 -7.86
CA ILE A 324 3.50 15.10 -9.24
C ILE A 324 2.31 14.18 -9.56
N TRP A 325 2.40 12.91 -9.16
CA TRP A 325 1.31 11.94 -9.31
C TRP A 325 0.07 12.32 -8.51
N ARG A 326 0.24 12.84 -7.27
CA ARG A 326 -0.88 13.33 -6.47
C ARG A 326 -1.59 14.50 -7.11
N ALA A 327 -0.82 15.44 -7.69
CA ALA A 327 -1.39 16.56 -8.44
C ALA A 327 -2.14 16.09 -9.70
N ALA A 328 -1.61 15.08 -10.39
CA ALA A 328 -2.14 14.58 -11.67
C ALA A 328 -3.31 13.61 -11.52
N ALA A 329 -3.30 12.76 -10.49
CA ALA A 329 -4.17 11.60 -10.32
C ALA A 329 -4.87 11.56 -8.95
N PRO A 330 -5.72 12.54 -8.59
CA PRO A 330 -6.38 12.58 -7.28
C PRO A 330 -7.36 11.42 -7.02
N SER A 331 -7.69 10.65 -8.05
CA SER A 331 -8.51 9.43 -7.93
C SER A 331 -7.71 8.17 -7.59
N ILE A 332 -6.38 8.25 -7.57
CA ILE A 332 -5.50 7.19 -7.05
C ILE A 332 -5.26 7.47 -5.57
N ASP A 333 -5.58 6.50 -4.72
CA ASP A 333 -5.54 6.68 -3.26
C ASP A 333 -4.14 6.50 -2.67
N LEU A 334 -3.29 5.70 -3.33
CA LEU A 334 -1.91 5.46 -2.91
C LEU A 334 -1.02 5.07 -4.09
N LEU A 335 0.28 5.27 -3.92
CA LEU A 335 1.32 4.91 -4.87
C LEU A 335 2.20 3.84 -4.22
N ALA A 336 2.46 2.75 -4.95
CA ALA A 336 3.03 1.53 -4.40
C ALA A 336 4.34 1.14 -5.10
N PRO A 337 5.37 0.68 -4.35
CA PRO A 337 6.63 0.23 -4.96
C PRO A 337 6.63 -1.27 -5.24
N ASP A 338 7.21 -1.68 -6.38
CA ASP A 338 7.55 -3.07 -6.68
C ASP A 338 9.00 -3.32 -6.27
N ILE A 339 9.20 -4.04 -5.15
CA ILE A 339 10.50 -4.06 -4.49
C ILE A 339 11.27 -5.37 -4.76
N TYR A 340 12.14 -5.32 -5.73
CA TYR A 340 13.12 -6.38 -6.01
C TYR A 340 14.55 -6.03 -5.56
N LEU A 341 14.76 -4.79 -5.12
CA LEU A 341 16.06 -4.26 -4.73
C LEU A 341 16.42 -4.61 -3.28
N ASP A 342 17.73 -4.66 -3.01
CA ASP A 342 18.23 -4.93 -1.66
C ASP A 342 17.90 -3.82 -0.64
N ASP A 343 17.79 -2.56 -1.09
CA ASP A 343 17.55 -1.41 -0.21
C ASP A 343 16.08 -1.29 0.27
N PHE A 344 15.47 -2.46 0.57
CA PHE A 344 14.08 -2.59 0.98
C PHE A 344 13.63 -1.61 2.07
N LYS A 345 14.46 -1.43 3.11
CA LYS A 345 14.14 -0.52 4.22
C LYS A 345 14.05 0.94 3.78
N ALA A 346 14.97 1.38 2.93
CA ALA A 346 14.99 2.75 2.41
C ALA A 346 13.79 3.00 1.50
N ILE A 347 13.47 2.07 0.60
CA ILE A 347 12.34 2.17 -0.31
C ILE A 347 11.01 2.25 0.46
N CYS A 348 10.83 1.42 1.51
CA CYS A 348 9.64 1.53 2.37
C CYS A 348 9.51 2.93 3.00
N ALA A 349 10.62 3.51 3.46
CA ALA A 349 10.63 4.86 4.04
C ALA A 349 10.31 5.94 2.99
N GLU A 350 10.85 5.83 1.77
CA GLU A 350 10.57 6.74 0.66
C GLU A 350 9.08 6.75 0.30
N TYR A 351 8.43 5.58 0.24
CA TYR A 351 7.01 5.47 -0.12
C TYR A 351 6.04 5.78 1.02
N THR A 352 6.53 6.05 2.24
CA THR A 352 5.70 6.55 3.35
C THR A 352 5.75 8.07 3.53
N GLN A 353 6.50 8.78 2.67
CA GLN A 353 6.60 10.23 2.73
C GLN A 353 5.26 10.91 2.45
N SER A 354 5.06 12.09 3.02
CA SER A 354 3.86 12.93 2.88
C SER A 354 2.55 12.15 3.11
N GLY A 355 2.58 11.16 4.01
CA GLY A 355 1.39 10.39 4.40
C GLY A 355 0.88 9.39 3.36
N ASN A 356 1.71 8.99 2.38
CA ASN A 356 1.35 7.93 1.46
C ASN A 356 1.26 6.58 2.20
N PRO A 357 0.11 5.88 2.18
CA PRO A 357 0.00 4.56 2.80
C PRO A 357 0.90 3.55 2.08
N LEU A 358 1.70 2.80 2.84
CA LEU A 358 2.54 1.77 2.24
C LEU A 358 1.71 0.53 1.89
N PHE A 359 1.77 0.11 0.66
CA PHE A 359 1.39 -1.20 0.18
C PHE A 359 2.50 -1.73 -0.72
N ILE A 360 2.89 -2.98 -0.59
CA ILE A 360 3.91 -3.60 -1.43
C ILE A 360 3.22 -4.69 -2.24
N PRO A 361 2.70 -4.36 -3.44
CA PRO A 361 1.92 -5.28 -4.25
C PRO A 361 2.79 -6.33 -4.94
N GLU A 362 4.08 -5.99 -5.15
CA GLU A 362 5.01 -6.85 -5.86
C GLU A 362 6.38 -6.82 -5.19
N ALA A 363 6.95 -7.99 -4.90
CA ALA A 363 8.26 -8.12 -4.28
C ALA A 363 8.93 -9.45 -4.63
N SER A 364 10.25 -9.53 -4.38
CA SER A 364 10.98 -10.81 -4.49
C SER A 364 10.39 -11.88 -3.57
N ARG A 365 10.20 -13.10 -4.11
CA ARG A 365 9.71 -14.29 -3.40
C ARG A 365 10.84 -15.19 -2.86
N ASP A 366 11.95 -14.57 -2.46
CA ASP A 366 13.08 -15.27 -1.87
C ASP A 366 12.82 -15.65 -0.39
N GLU A 367 13.78 -16.30 0.25
CA GLU A 367 13.67 -16.74 1.65
C GLU A 367 13.47 -15.59 2.67
N LYS A 368 13.71 -14.33 2.27
CA LYS A 368 13.52 -13.13 3.10
C LYS A 368 12.12 -12.54 2.98
N ALA A 369 11.28 -13.03 2.05
CA ALA A 369 9.97 -12.46 1.79
C ALA A 369 9.11 -12.32 3.06
N GLY A 370 9.06 -13.35 3.90
CA GLY A 370 8.32 -13.29 5.16
C GLY A 370 8.89 -12.28 6.17
N LEU A 371 10.20 -12.09 6.21
CA LEU A 371 10.84 -11.08 7.07
C LEU A 371 10.55 -9.66 6.59
N ARG A 372 10.52 -9.45 5.26
CA ARG A 372 10.07 -8.18 4.66
C ARG A 372 8.64 -7.87 5.03
N ALA A 373 7.75 -8.87 5.06
CA ALA A 373 6.37 -8.70 5.51
C ALA A 373 6.29 -8.26 6.97
N PHE A 374 7.03 -8.90 7.89
CA PHE A 374 7.12 -8.47 9.30
C PHE A 374 7.58 -7.01 9.42
N TYR A 375 8.62 -6.63 8.66
CA TYR A 375 9.16 -5.28 8.68
C TYR A 375 8.16 -4.25 8.13
N ALA A 376 7.64 -4.47 6.93
CA ALA A 376 6.71 -3.53 6.28
C ALA A 376 5.44 -3.31 7.12
N ILE A 377 4.83 -4.40 7.60
CA ILE A 377 3.59 -4.35 8.40
C ILE A 377 3.86 -3.78 9.80
N GLY A 378 4.94 -4.21 10.46
CA GLY A 378 5.23 -3.82 11.84
C GLY A 378 5.88 -2.44 11.96
N ARG A 379 6.73 -2.03 11.02
CA ARG A 379 7.47 -0.76 11.09
C ARG A 379 6.77 0.39 10.37
N HIS A 380 6.23 0.10 9.19
CA HIS A 380 5.60 1.11 8.32
C HIS A 380 4.07 1.00 8.29
N HIS A 381 3.50 0.09 9.10
CA HIS A 381 2.06 -0.13 9.15
C HIS A 381 1.44 -0.41 7.77
N ALA A 382 2.18 -1.11 6.91
CA ALA A 382 1.76 -1.39 5.55
C ALA A 382 0.36 -2.02 5.49
N LEU A 383 -0.40 -1.67 4.47
CA LEU A 383 -1.71 -2.28 4.16
C LEU A 383 -1.57 -3.78 3.85
N GLY A 384 -0.40 -4.17 3.34
CA GLY A 384 -0.07 -5.56 3.03
C GLY A 384 1.26 -5.71 2.32
N PHE A 385 1.59 -6.97 2.03
CA PHE A 385 2.81 -7.38 1.35
C PHE A 385 2.51 -8.57 0.45
N ALA A 386 3.01 -8.54 -0.80
CA ALA A 386 2.79 -9.59 -1.80
C ALA A 386 4.08 -9.94 -2.56
N PRO A 387 4.61 -11.16 -2.41
CA PRO A 387 5.62 -11.69 -3.33
C PRO A 387 5.01 -11.96 -4.71
N PHE A 388 5.75 -11.64 -5.78
CA PHE A 388 5.35 -11.91 -7.17
C PHE A 388 5.55 -13.37 -7.57
N GLY A 389 4.70 -13.87 -8.44
CA GLY A 389 4.76 -15.24 -8.94
C GLY A 389 4.50 -16.27 -7.85
N ILE A 390 3.61 -15.94 -6.93
CA ILE A 390 3.27 -16.73 -5.73
C ILE A 390 2.80 -18.15 -6.09
N ASP A 391 2.16 -18.32 -7.23
CA ASP A 391 1.69 -19.58 -7.77
C ASP A 391 2.82 -20.54 -8.19
N SER A 392 4.08 -20.09 -8.23
CA SER A 392 5.26 -20.96 -8.40
C SER A 392 5.85 -21.49 -7.11
N LEU A 393 5.53 -20.91 -5.93
CA LEU A 393 6.06 -21.40 -4.66
C LEU A 393 5.57 -22.80 -4.31
N ALA A 394 6.41 -23.58 -3.65
CA ALA A 394 5.99 -24.86 -3.10
C ALA A 394 5.12 -24.65 -1.85
N GLU A 395 4.19 -25.58 -1.57
CA GLU A 395 3.37 -25.54 -0.34
C GLU A 395 4.20 -25.65 0.95
N THR A 396 5.43 -26.13 0.85
CA THR A 396 6.41 -26.24 1.94
C THR A 396 7.32 -25.03 2.07
N ASP A 397 7.07 -23.97 1.28
CA ASP A 397 7.89 -22.76 1.31
C ASP A 397 7.93 -22.12 2.70
N VAL A 398 9.06 -21.49 3.03
CA VAL A 398 9.28 -20.82 4.32
C VAL A 398 8.28 -19.67 4.55
N LEU A 399 7.78 -19.06 3.49
CA LEU A 399 6.76 -18.00 3.56
C LEU A 399 5.51 -18.47 4.30
N ARG A 400 5.09 -19.73 4.10
CA ARG A 400 3.95 -20.35 4.80
C ARG A 400 4.04 -20.21 6.31
N GLY A 401 5.23 -20.48 6.89
CA GLY A 401 5.45 -20.35 8.32
C GLY A 401 5.37 -18.91 8.82
N HIS A 402 5.93 -17.97 8.06
CA HIS A 402 5.86 -16.55 8.38
C HIS A 402 4.42 -16.05 8.31
N TYR A 403 3.68 -16.40 7.24
CA TYR A 403 2.28 -16.00 7.08
C TYR A 403 1.35 -16.66 8.09
N ALA A 404 1.63 -17.89 8.52
CA ALA A 404 0.89 -18.50 9.63
C ALA A 404 1.02 -17.69 10.93
N VAL A 405 2.25 -17.26 11.26
CA VAL A 405 2.52 -16.43 12.46
C VAL A 405 1.85 -15.05 12.32
N LEU A 406 2.08 -14.34 11.21
CA LEU A 406 1.45 -13.04 10.96
C LEU A 406 -0.08 -13.14 10.96
N GLY A 407 -0.64 -14.15 10.29
CA GLY A 407 -2.08 -14.40 10.20
C GLY A 407 -2.73 -14.54 11.58
N SER A 408 -2.08 -15.27 12.49
CA SER A 408 -2.54 -15.42 13.86
C SER A 408 -2.57 -14.10 14.65
N LEU A 409 -1.72 -13.14 14.26
CA LEU A 409 -1.55 -11.84 14.93
C LEU A 409 -2.35 -10.70 14.28
N LEU A 410 -2.99 -10.89 13.13
CA LEU A 410 -3.67 -9.83 12.41
C LEU A 410 -4.63 -8.98 13.24
N PRO A 411 -5.46 -9.55 14.14
CA PRO A 411 -6.32 -8.74 14.99
C PRO A 411 -5.54 -7.79 15.92
N LEU A 412 -4.41 -8.26 16.49
CA LEU A 412 -3.54 -7.42 17.32
C LEU A 412 -2.80 -6.38 16.47
N ILE A 413 -2.24 -6.78 15.35
CA ILE A 413 -1.57 -5.87 14.41
C ILE A 413 -2.52 -4.74 14.03
N ALA A 414 -3.75 -5.06 13.59
CA ALA A 414 -4.74 -4.07 13.21
C ALA A 414 -5.11 -3.10 14.36
N GLN A 415 -5.16 -3.60 15.59
CA GLN A 415 -5.42 -2.77 16.77
C GLN A 415 -4.26 -1.82 17.10
N HIS A 416 -3.02 -2.20 16.76
CA HIS A 416 -1.80 -1.47 17.10
C HIS A 416 -1.17 -0.71 15.92
N GLN A 417 -1.64 -0.88 14.68
CA GLN A 417 -1.24 -0.04 13.56
C GLN A 417 -1.47 1.44 13.87
N GLY A 418 -0.55 2.29 13.46
CA GLY A 418 -0.57 3.73 13.72
C GLY A 418 -0.23 4.13 15.16
N LYS A 419 0.26 3.19 15.99
CA LYS A 419 0.68 3.43 17.37
C LYS A 419 2.14 3.03 17.55
N GLU A 420 2.83 3.69 18.48
CA GLU A 420 4.21 3.38 18.86
C GLU A 420 4.36 1.99 19.53
N SER A 421 3.26 1.37 19.91
CA SER A 421 3.22 0.04 20.55
C SER A 421 3.45 -1.13 19.59
N LEU A 422 3.61 -0.89 18.29
CA LEU A 422 3.94 -1.90 17.28
C LEU A 422 5.26 -1.54 16.60
N GLN A 423 6.23 -2.44 16.66
CA GLN A 423 7.54 -2.28 16.01
C GLN A 423 7.91 -3.54 15.24
N GLY A 424 8.21 -3.37 13.95
CA GLY A 424 8.73 -4.41 13.06
C GLY A 424 10.21 -4.22 12.77
N PHE A 425 10.95 -5.31 12.62
CA PHE A 425 12.37 -5.29 12.32
C PHE A 425 12.77 -6.49 11.48
N MET A 426 13.83 -6.31 10.71
CA MET A 426 14.48 -7.38 9.94
C MET A 426 15.97 -7.13 9.87
N GLN A 427 16.75 -8.20 9.85
CA GLN A 427 18.18 -8.13 9.60
C GLN A 427 18.42 -7.66 8.15
N TYR A 428 19.26 -6.67 8.01
CA TYR A 428 19.64 -6.12 6.72
C TYR A 428 21.16 -6.20 6.57
N ARG A 429 21.63 -6.87 5.51
CA ARG A 429 23.06 -7.12 5.30
C ARG A 429 23.73 -7.72 6.55
N ASP A 430 24.75 -7.04 7.05
CA ASP A 430 25.57 -7.49 8.20
C ASP A 430 25.10 -6.90 9.54
N ASP A 431 23.86 -6.37 9.59
CA ASP A 431 23.29 -5.86 10.84
C ASP A 431 23.41 -6.94 11.94
N LYS A 432 24.01 -6.58 13.06
CA LYS A 432 24.10 -7.48 14.22
C LYS A 432 23.00 -7.20 15.24
N ARG A 433 22.46 -5.98 15.24
CA ARG A 433 21.58 -5.48 16.30
C ARG A 433 20.63 -4.40 15.78
N VAL A 434 19.48 -4.30 16.44
CA VAL A 434 18.55 -3.17 16.32
C VAL A 434 17.97 -2.86 17.69
N GLU A 435 17.76 -1.58 17.96
CA GLU A 435 17.21 -1.07 19.21
C GLU A 435 16.07 -0.11 18.93
N PHE A 436 15.06 -0.12 19.78
CA PHE A 436 13.94 0.84 19.72
C PHE A 436 13.24 0.95 21.07
N ASP A 437 12.61 2.09 21.31
CA ASP A 437 11.74 2.28 22.46
C ASP A 437 10.35 1.72 22.18
N ILE A 438 9.73 1.08 23.17
CA ILE A 438 8.38 0.55 23.09
C ILE A 438 7.70 0.61 24.47
N GLY A 439 6.67 1.44 24.60
CA GLY A 439 6.10 1.77 25.89
C GLY A 439 7.16 2.36 26.84
N ASP A 440 7.19 1.88 28.08
CA ASP A 440 8.13 2.32 29.12
C ASP A 440 9.49 1.59 29.06
N TYR A 441 9.80 0.90 27.96
CA TYR A 441 10.98 0.05 27.84
C TYR A 441 11.79 0.36 26.59
N HIS A 442 13.07 0.03 26.68
CA HIS A 442 14.01 0.00 25.57
C HIS A 442 14.24 -1.48 25.18
N ALA A 443 13.82 -1.84 23.98
CA ALA A 443 14.02 -3.17 23.42
C ALA A 443 15.36 -3.23 22.69
N ASP A 444 16.16 -4.22 23.05
CA ASP A 444 17.47 -4.51 22.48
C ASP A 444 17.43 -5.90 21.83
N ILE A 445 17.58 -5.94 20.53
CA ILE A 445 17.48 -7.14 19.69
C ILE A 445 18.83 -7.43 19.05
N GLU A 446 19.31 -8.67 19.22
CA GLU A 446 20.46 -9.20 18.48
C GLU A 446 19.99 -10.26 17.49
N TYR A 447 20.44 -10.15 16.25
CA TYR A 447 20.20 -11.17 15.24
C TYR A 447 21.10 -12.39 15.47
N ARG A 448 20.52 -13.57 15.29
CA ARG A 448 21.14 -14.87 15.58
C ARG A 448 21.48 -15.66 14.30
N SER A 449 21.77 -14.97 13.21
CA SER A 449 22.31 -15.63 12.01
C SER A 449 23.73 -16.10 12.32
N GLU A 450 23.89 -17.40 12.53
CA GLU A 450 25.23 -18.04 12.53
C GLU A 450 25.82 -17.93 11.12
N ASP A 451 27.14 -18.06 10.98
CA ASP A 451 27.82 -17.94 9.68
C ASP A 451 27.15 -18.80 8.61
N GLY A 452 26.55 -18.13 7.59
CA GLY A 452 25.74 -18.76 6.54
C GLY A 452 24.31 -19.13 6.94
N GLY A 453 23.84 -18.74 8.12
CA GLY A 453 22.48 -18.99 8.60
C GLY A 453 21.43 -18.05 8.01
N LYS A 454 20.15 -18.44 8.16
CA LYS A 454 19.02 -17.63 7.70
C LYS A 454 18.95 -16.31 8.48
N PRO A 455 18.60 -15.18 7.81
CA PRO A 455 18.46 -13.89 8.48
C PRO A 455 17.38 -13.91 9.56
N GLY A 456 17.50 -12.99 10.52
CA GLY A 456 16.55 -12.80 11.60
C GLY A 456 15.56 -11.66 11.34
N GLY A 457 14.43 -11.72 12.00
CA GLY A 457 13.44 -10.64 11.97
C GLY A 457 12.11 -11.01 12.60
N GLY A 458 11.28 -10.00 12.79
CA GLY A 458 10.00 -10.17 13.46
C GLY A 458 9.33 -8.87 13.82
N LEU A 459 8.43 -8.94 14.80
CA LEU A 459 7.77 -7.77 15.38
C LEU A 459 7.59 -7.92 16.90
N VAL A 460 7.44 -6.78 17.56
CA VAL A 460 7.07 -6.68 18.97
C VAL A 460 5.83 -5.80 19.10
N ILE A 461 4.87 -6.25 19.90
CA ILE A 461 3.66 -5.49 20.24
C ILE A 461 3.57 -5.34 21.75
N ALA A 462 3.57 -4.12 22.25
CA ALA A 462 3.23 -3.83 23.66
C ALA A 462 1.72 -3.86 23.84
N THR A 463 1.20 -4.94 24.41
CA THR A 463 -0.24 -5.14 24.59
C THR A 463 -0.76 -4.59 25.93
N ALA A 464 0.14 -4.39 26.88
CA ALA A 464 -0.09 -3.73 28.17
C ALA A 464 1.24 -3.11 28.65
N PRO A 465 1.27 -2.27 29.71
CA PRO A 465 2.48 -1.57 30.14
C PRO A 465 3.74 -2.45 30.27
N ASP A 466 3.59 -3.67 30.81
CA ASP A 466 4.69 -4.59 31.06
C ASP A 466 4.54 -5.92 30.29
N THR A 467 3.72 -5.95 29.22
CA THR A 467 3.38 -7.17 28.49
C THR A 467 3.63 -7.01 27.01
N PHE A 468 4.44 -7.92 26.45
CA PHE A 468 4.87 -7.89 25.07
C PHE A 468 4.53 -9.18 24.33
N VAL A 469 3.96 -9.06 23.15
CA VAL A 469 3.90 -10.14 22.15
C VAL A 469 5.12 -9.99 21.25
N MET A 470 5.92 -11.03 21.14
CA MET A 470 7.13 -11.10 20.32
C MET A 470 6.94 -12.20 19.28
N ALA A 471 7.12 -11.87 18.02
CA ALA A 471 6.93 -12.82 16.92
C ALA A 471 8.05 -12.72 15.88
N GLY A 472 8.40 -13.85 15.28
CA GLY A 472 9.45 -13.93 14.27
C GLY A 472 10.44 -15.06 14.54
N MET A 473 11.66 -14.92 14.04
CA MET A 473 12.69 -15.96 14.10
C MET A 473 14.12 -15.38 14.07
N ASN A 474 15.09 -16.19 14.50
CA ASN A 474 16.54 -15.90 14.42
C ASN A 474 16.94 -14.57 15.07
N TYR A 475 16.37 -14.25 16.20
CA TYR A 475 16.81 -13.12 17.03
C TYR A 475 16.69 -13.44 18.52
N SER A 476 17.42 -12.68 19.31
CA SER A 476 17.24 -12.65 20.76
C SER A 476 16.87 -11.24 21.21
N ILE A 477 16.08 -11.14 22.26
CA ILE A 477 15.57 -9.87 22.78
C ILE A 477 15.75 -9.76 24.29
N ARG A 478 16.06 -8.56 24.75
CA ARG A 478 15.93 -8.16 26.17
C ARG A 478 15.26 -6.79 26.23
N PHE A 479 14.64 -6.50 27.36
CA PHE A 479 14.09 -5.18 27.65
C PHE A 479 14.90 -4.54 28.78
N ALA A 480 15.25 -3.26 28.61
CA ALA A 480 15.77 -2.41 29.69
C ALA A 480 14.70 -1.39 30.07
N ALA A 481 14.77 -0.79 31.24
CA ALA A 481 13.92 0.34 31.58
C ALA A 481 14.18 1.50 30.63
N GLY A 482 13.12 2.18 30.19
CA GLY A 482 13.23 3.37 29.35
C GLY A 482 14.05 4.48 30.05
N ARG A 483 14.55 5.45 29.27
CA ARG A 483 15.50 6.48 29.77
C ARG A 483 15.02 7.23 31.01
N ASP A 484 13.71 7.43 31.14
CA ASP A 484 13.08 8.16 32.25
C ASP A 484 12.53 7.25 33.37
N LYS A 485 12.83 5.95 33.31
CA LYS A 485 12.32 4.95 34.24
C LYS A 485 13.49 4.20 34.91
N PRO A 486 13.78 4.50 36.16
CA PRO A 486 14.88 3.80 36.87
C PRO A 486 14.54 2.35 37.19
N GLY A 487 15.55 1.54 37.27
CA GLY A 487 15.50 0.16 37.76
C GLY A 487 16.03 -0.86 36.76
N ASN A 488 16.37 -2.00 37.32
CA ASN A 488 16.68 -3.20 36.55
C ASN A 488 15.40 -3.85 36.03
N THR A 489 15.52 -4.68 35.02
CA THR A 489 14.38 -5.41 34.43
C THR A 489 14.65 -6.90 34.42
N ALA A 490 13.60 -7.68 34.63
CA ALA A 490 13.66 -9.13 34.46
C ALA A 490 12.31 -9.66 33.94
N TRP A 491 12.34 -10.88 33.45
CA TRP A 491 11.13 -11.57 33.03
C TRP A 491 10.28 -12.02 34.23
N LEU A 492 9.04 -11.59 34.30
CA LEU A 492 8.06 -12.11 35.25
C LEU A 492 7.52 -13.46 34.77
N SER A 493 7.26 -13.57 33.47
CA SER A 493 6.83 -14.82 32.84
C SER A 493 7.07 -14.77 31.34
N ILE A 494 7.34 -15.92 30.72
CA ILE A 494 7.42 -16.08 29.27
C ILE A 494 6.63 -17.32 28.89
N GLU A 495 5.73 -17.19 27.92
CA GLU A 495 4.94 -18.27 27.38
C GLU A 495 5.13 -18.35 25.87
N GLU A 496 5.48 -19.52 25.36
CA GLU A 496 5.42 -19.87 23.95
C GLU A 496 4.01 -20.38 23.63
N GLY A 497 3.42 -19.99 22.51
CA GLY A 497 2.08 -20.42 22.14
C GLY A 497 1.66 -19.90 20.77
N ALA A 498 0.37 -19.83 20.56
CA ALA A 498 -0.22 -19.29 19.34
C ALA A 498 -1.55 -18.58 19.63
N PHE A 499 -1.91 -17.61 18.80
CA PHE A 499 -3.27 -17.09 18.80
C PHE A 499 -4.16 -17.99 17.93
N ARG A 500 -5.31 -18.41 18.47
CA ARG A 500 -6.34 -19.17 17.78
C ARG A 500 -7.66 -18.43 17.96
N ASP A 501 -8.31 -18.06 16.88
CA ASP A 501 -9.56 -17.29 16.90
C ASP A 501 -9.45 -16.02 17.77
N GLY A 502 -8.32 -15.32 17.66
CA GLY A 502 -8.00 -14.11 18.42
C GLY A 502 -7.71 -14.31 19.91
N LYS A 503 -7.67 -15.56 20.42
CA LYS A 503 -7.37 -15.88 21.80
C LYS A 503 -6.00 -16.54 21.94
N TRP A 504 -5.27 -16.18 22.99
CA TRP A 504 -4.00 -16.83 23.30
C TRP A 504 -4.21 -18.28 23.74
N ALA A 505 -3.54 -19.19 23.08
CA ALA A 505 -3.45 -20.61 23.46
C ALA A 505 -2.02 -20.89 23.91
N PRO A 506 -1.76 -20.95 25.25
CA PRO A 506 -0.42 -21.18 25.79
C PRO A 506 0.06 -22.60 25.47
N GLY A 507 1.34 -22.71 25.14
CA GLY A 507 2.05 -23.97 25.00
C GLY A 507 2.99 -24.19 26.16
N ARG A 508 4.32 -23.92 25.95
CA ARG A 508 5.33 -24.06 26.99
C ARG A 508 5.54 -22.75 27.75
N ARG A 509 5.84 -22.87 29.06
CA ARG A 509 6.41 -21.76 29.82
C ARG A 509 7.92 -21.86 29.78
N LEU A 510 8.58 -20.78 29.37
CA LEU A 510 10.01 -20.70 29.24
C LEU A 510 10.63 -20.12 30.52
N ASN A 511 11.83 -20.58 30.88
CA ASN A 511 12.61 -20.07 32.02
C ASN A 511 14.06 -20.57 31.90
N GLY A 512 14.90 -20.27 32.92
CA GLY A 512 16.29 -20.71 32.99
C GLY A 512 17.11 -20.26 31.77
N ASP A 513 17.87 -21.16 31.18
CA ASP A 513 18.83 -20.87 30.11
C ASP A 513 18.17 -20.33 28.83
N GLU A 514 16.87 -20.59 28.62
CA GLU A 514 16.14 -20.10 27.46
C GLU A 514 15.87 -18.57 27.52
N ALA A 515 15.92 -17.98 28.72
CA ALA A 515 15.50 -16.61 28.96
C ALA A 515 16.43 -15.79 29.88
N TRP A 516 17.36 -16.41 30.55
CA TRP A 516 18.15 -15.79 31.62
C TRP A 516 18.91 -14.53 31.19
N TRP A 517 19.63 -14.61 30.09
CA TRP A 517 20.42 -13.48 29.58
C TRP A 517 19.64 -12.66 28.53
N ARG A 518 19.05 -13.35 27.57
CA ARG A 518 18.23 -12.82 26.52
C ARG A 518 17.23 -13.90 26.08
N LEU A 519 15.99 -13.50 25.81
CA LEU A 519 15.00 -14.43 25.29
C LEU A 519 15.31 -14.74 23.82
N ASN A 520 15.43 -16.00 23.45
CA ASN A 520 15.80 -16.45 22.12
C ASN A 520 14.59 -16.95 21.33
N LEU A 521 14.35 -16.33 20.14
CA LEU A 521 13.40 -16.81 19.15
C LEU A 521 14.15 -17.60 18.06
N GLY A 522 14.33 -18.88 18.26
CA GLY A 522 15.08 -19.80 17.41
C GLY A 522 14.79 -19.76 15.90
N PRO A 523 15.18 -20.80 15.15
CA PRO A 523 15.26 -20.74 13.68
C PRO A 523 13.92 -20.92 12.96
N GLN A 524 12.83 -21.10 13.67
CA GLN A 524 11.47 -21.22 13.09
C GLN A 524 10.59 -20.06 13.56
N PRO A 525 9.73 -19.52 12.68
CA PRO A 525 8.78 -18.50 13.08
C PRO A 525 7.89 -18.97 14.24
N ARG A 526 7.79 -18.16 15.30
CA ARG A 526 7.02 -18.45 16.51
C ARG A 526 6.47 -17.19 17.16
N VAL A 527 5.58 -17.38 18.12
CA VAL A 527 5.02 -16.32 18.95
C VAL A 527 5.29 -16.60 20.42
N LEU A 528 5.76 -15.58 21.13
CA LEU A 528 5.95 -15.59 22.58
C LEU A 528 5.18 -14.43 23.21
N ILE A 529 4.64 -14.64 24.40
CA ILE A 529 4.16 -13.56 25.27
C ILE A 529 5.10 -13.48 26.47
N GLY A 530 5.70 -12.30 26.67
CA GLY A 530 6.56 -12.00 27.81
C GLY A 530 5.97 -10.93 28.70
N LYS A 531 6.02 -11.15 30.02
CA LYS A 531 5.77 -10.11 31.01
C LYS A 531 7.09 -9.74 31.66
N VAL A 532 7.37 -8.46 31.78
CA VAL A 532 8.57 -7.89 32.40
C VAL A 532 8.18 -7.27 33.73
N TYR A 533 9.09 -7.23 34.69
CA TYR A 533 8.95 -6.42 35.89
C TYR A 533 10.21 -5.63 36.16
N ARG A 534 10.07 -4.54 36.89
CA ARG A 534 11.19 -3.68 37.31
C ARG A 534 11.51 -3.88 38.78
N TYR A 535 12.78 -3.77 39.11
CA TYR A 535 13.26 -3.87 40.50
C TYR A 535 14.46 -2.92 40.72
N PRO A 536 14.74 -2.50 41.96
CA PRO A 536 15.83 -1.58 42.31
C PRO A 536 17.21 -2.00 41.85
#